data_83739b6c54f018a92f74bf961be19a34
#
_entry.id   83739b6c54f018a92f74bf961be19a34
#
_cell.length_a   1.000
_cell.length_b   1.000
_cell.length_c   1.000
_cell.angle_alpha   90.00
_cell.angle_beta   90.00
_cell.angle_gamma   90.00
#
_symmetry.space_group_name_H-M   'P 1'
#
loop_
_entity.id
_entity.type
_entity.pdbx_description
1 polymer ?
#
loop_
_entity_poly.entity_id
_entity_poly.type
_entity_poly.pdbx_seq_one_letter_code
_entity_poly.pdbx_strand_id
1 'polypeptide(L)' 'MNGTLSLAELDDRIAVLRDNLRQLVEQAAGTGGSQDEERTADRIAQQTDELNKLVAERDSRAKK' A
#
# COMPACT_ATOMS: atom_id res chain seq x y z
N MET A 1 8.30 -15.99 16.38
CA MET A 1 8.07 -15.69 15.83
C MET A 1 7.57 -15.82 14.83
N ASN A 2 7.09 -15.80 14.38
CA ASN A 2 6.63 -16.12 13.37
C ASN A 2 6.31 -15.10 12.53
N GLY A 3 6.56 -14.35 11.98
CA GLY A 3 6.28 -13.38 11.02
C GLY A 3 4.84 -12.92 10.91
N THR A 4 4.05 -13.32 11.84
CA THR A 4 2.66 -12.96 11.78
C THR A 4 2.42 -11.67 12.54
N LEU A 5 1.82 -10.70 11.85
CA LEU A 5 1.52 -9.43 12.47
C LEU A 5 0.22 -9.51 13.27
N SER A 6 0.16 -8.75 14.34
CA SER A 6 -1.09 -8.62 15.06
C SER A 6 -2.06 -7.75 14.26
N LEU A 7 -3.33 -7.77 14.66
CA LEU A 7 -4.30 -6.93 13.97
C LEU A 7 -3.92 -5.46 14.04
N ALA A 8 -3.44 -5.02 15.20
CA ALA A 8 -3.03 -3.62 15.33
C ALA A 8 -1.88 -3.31 14.40
N GLU A 9 -0.93 -4.23 14.28
CA GLU A 9 0.19 -4.00 13.38
C GLU A 9 -0.25 -4.00 11.93
N LEU A 10 -1.18 -4.88 11.59
CA LEU A 10 -1.74 -4.88 10.24
C LEU A 10 -2.41 -3.55 9.93
N ASP A 11 -3.22 -3.06 10.86
CA ASP A 11 -3.88 -1.79 10.65
C ASP A 11 -2.87 -0.66 10.46
N ASP A 12 -1.82 -0.66 11.26
CA ASP A 12 -0.78 0.35 11.12
C ASP A 12 -0.13 0.29 9.76
N ARG A 13 0.19 -0.91 9.31
CA ARG A 13 0.82 -1.07 8.00
C ARG A 13 -0.10 -0.62 6.89
N ILE A 14 -1.36 -0.98 7.00
CA ILE A 14 -2.33 -0.58 6.00
C ILE A 14 -2.43 0.93 5.93
N ALA A 15 -2.46 1.58 7.08
CA ALA A 15 -2.54 3.03 7.12
C ALA A 15 -1.32 3.68 6.47
N VAL A 16 -0.14 3.15 6.78
CA VAL A 16 1.09 3.69 6.21
C VAL A 16 1.10 3.50 4.70
N LEU A 17 0.72 2.32 4.23
CA LEU A 17 0.71 2.06 2.80
C LEU A 17 -0.30 2.94 2.08
N ARG A 18 -1.45 3.15 2.67
CA ARG A 18 -2.45 4.02 2.08
C ARG A 18 -1.93 5.44 1.94
N ASP A 19 -1.28 5.91 2.98
CA ASP A 19 -0.73 7.25 2.95
C ASP A 19 0.36 7.37 1.89
N ASN A 20 1.25 6.38 1.84
CA ASN A 20 2.31 6.38 0.84
C ASN A 20 1.73 6.35 -0.57
N LEU A 21 0.72 5.52 -0.77
CA LEU A 21 0.09 5.44 -2.07
C LEU A 21 -0.51 6.77 -2.49
N ARG A 22 -1.19 7.41 -1.57
CA ARG A 22 -1.80 8.69 -1.89
C ARG A 22 -0.74 9.71 -2.29
N GLN A 23 0.37 9.73 -1.56
CA GLN A 23 1.45 10.65 -1.90
C GLN A 23 2.02 10.35 -3.27
N LEU A 24 2.20 9.08 -3.58
CA LEU A 24 2.72 8.70 -4.88
C LEU A 24 1.79 9.13 -6.00
N VAL A 25 0.50 8.92 -5.79
CA VAL A 25 -0.47 9.30 -6.80
C VAL A 25 -0.49 10.82 -6.97
N GLU A 26 -0.41 11.55 -5.88
CA GLU A 26 -0.38 13.01 -5.96
C GLU A 26 0.87 13.50 -6.67
N GLN A 27 1.99 12.86 -6.39
CA GLN A 27 3.22 13.23 -7.07
C GLN A 27 3.13 12.97 -8.56
N ALA A 28 2.59 11.83 -8.92
CA ALA A 28 2.44 11.50 -10.33
C ALA A 28 1.56 12.50 -11.04
N ALA A 29 0.47 12.89 -10.39
CA ALA A 29 -0.43 13.86 -10.98
C ALA A 29 0.22 15.22 -11.12
N GLY A 30 1.09 15.57 -10.18
CA GLY A 30 1.71 16.86 -10.18
C GLY A 30 2.83 17.04 -11.20
N THR A 31 3.57 15.96 -11.45
CA THR A 31 4.71 16.05 -12.34
C THR A 31 4.33 15.96 -13.82
N GLY A 32 3.31 15.21 -14.11
CA GLY A 32 2.81 15.13 -15.48
C GLY A 32 3.86 14.80 -16.53
N GLY A 33 3.82 13.63 -17.09
CA GLY A 33 4.58 13.33 -18.29
C GLY A 33 6.08 13.24 -18.13
N SER A 34 6.58 13.08 -16.95
CA SER A 34 8.01 12.99 -16.79
C SER A 34 8.47 11.55 -17.07
N GLN A 35 9.78 11.41 -17.18
CA GLN A 35 10.37 10.10 -17.41
C GLN A 35 10.14 9.15 -16.26
N ASP A 36 9.87 9.68 -15.09
CA ASP A 36 9.68 8.88 -13.91
C ASP A 36 8.29 8.30 -13.83
N GLU A 37 7.45 8.60 -14.80
CA GLU A 37 6.09 8.12 -14.79
C GLU A 37 6.02 6.60 -14.69
N GLU A 38 6.87 5.92 -15.45
CA GLU A 38 6.86 4.46 -15.44
C GLU A 38 7.24 3.91 -14.08
N ARG A 39 8.27 4.49 -13.50
CA ARG A 39 8.71 4.05 -12.19
C ARG A 39 7.66 4.30 -11.14
N THR A 40 7.04 5.45 -11.22
CA THR A 40 5.99 5.78 -10.27
C THR A 40 4.82 4.84 -10.42
N ALA A 41 4.45 4.52 -11.65
CA ALA A 41 3.36 3.58 -11.88
C ALA A 41 3.70 2.20 -11.32
N ASP A 42 4.94 1.77 -11.50
CA ASP A 42 5.37 0.48 -10.95
C ASP A 42 5.27 0.48 -9.43
N ARG A 43 5.72 1.56 -8.81
CA ARG A 43 5.64 1.66 -7.37
C ARG A 43 4.21 1.64 -6.88
N ILE A 44 3.36 2.38 -7.55
CA ILE A 44 1.96 2.41 -7.17
C ILE A 44 1.37 1.02 -7.29
N ALA A 45 1.69 0.32 -8.37
CA ALA A 45 1.17 -1.03 -8.55
C ALA A 45 1.67 -1.97 -7.48
N GLN A 46 2.95 -1.90 -7.15
CA GLN A 46 3.51 -2.76 -6.12
C GLN A 46 2.88 -2.50 -4.76
N GLN A 47 2.75 -1.24 -4.41
CA GLN A 47 2.19 -0.91 -3.11
C GLN A 47 0.70 -1.19 -3.05
N THR A 48 0.02 -1.01 -4.16
CA THR A 48 -1.39 -1.39 -4.21
C THR A 48 -1.55 -2.88 -3.99
N ASP A 49 -0.70 -3.67 -4.62
CA ASP A 49 -0.76 -5.12 -4.45
C ASP A 49 -0.50 -5.50 -3.00
N GLU A 50 0.51 -4.91 -2.41
CA GLU A 50 0.83 -5.19 -1.02
C GLU A 50 -0.29 -4.76 -0.09
N LEU A 51 -0.85 -3.59 -0.35
CA LEU A 51 -1.98 -3.12 0.45
C LEU A 51 -3.14 -4.08 0.36
N ASN A 52 -3.45 -4.55 -0.84
CA ASN A 52 -4.54 -5.48 -1.02
C ASN A 52 -4.32 -6.77 -0.25
N LYS A 53 -3.09 -7.24 -0.23
CA LYS A 53 -2.78 -8.45 0.53
C LYS A 53 -2.99 -8.24 2.02
N LEU A 54 -2.55 -7.10 2.52
CA LEU A 54 -2.69 -6.83 3.95
C LEU A 54 -4.16 -6.66 4.32
N VAL A 55 -4.92 -5.99 3.47
CA VAL A 55 -6.34 -5.81 3.73
C VAL A 55 -7.05 -7.15 3.73
N ALA A 56 -6.69 -8.02 2.79
CA ALA A 56 -7.30 -9.33 2.73
C ALA A 56 -6.98 -10.13 3.99
N GLU A 57 -5.75 -10.05 4.46
CA GLU A 57 -5.37 -10.77 5.66
C GLU A 57 -6.10 -10.23 6.87
N ARG A 58 -6.21 -8.90 6.95
CA ARG A 58 -6.92 -8.28 8.06
C ARG A 58 -8.38 -8.69 8.05
N ASP A 59 -9.00 -8.68 6.89
CA ASP A 59 -10.40 -9.07 6.79
C ASP A 59 -10.59 -10.53 7.20
N SER A 60 -9.68 -11.37 6.78
CA SER A 60 -9.76 -12.78 7.11
C SER A 60 -9.71 -12.98 8.62
N ARG A 61 -8.82 -12.26 9.28
CA ARG A 61 -8.71 -12.39 10.73
C ARG A 61 -9.89 -11.80 11.46
N ALA A 62 -10.36 -10.66 10.97
CA ALA A 62 -11.45 -9.96 11.62
C ALA A 62 -12.74 -10.74 11.52
N LYS A 63 -12.83 -11.60 10.55
CA LYS A 63 -14.05 -12.36 10.34
C LYS A 63 -14.19 -13.56 11.25
N LYS A 64 -13.19 -13.85 12.01
CA LYS A 64 -13.33 -14.97 12.91
C LYS A 64 -14.45 -14.79 13.90
#